data_357a75edf5fa38c26c94583bff5c9e03
#
_entry.id   357a75edf5fa38c26c94583bff5c9e03
#
_cell.length_a   1.000
_cell.length_b   1.000
_cell.length_c   1.000
_cell.angle_alpha   90.00
_cell.angle_beta   90.00
_cell.angle_gamma   90.00
#
_symmetry.space_group_name_H-M   'P 1'
#
loop_
_entity.id
_entity.type
_entity.pdbx_description
1 polymer ?
#
loop_
_entity_poly.entity_id
_entity_poly.type
_entity_poly.pdbx_seq_one_letter_code
_entity_poly.pdbx_strand_id
1 'polypeptide(L)'
;FSRLLLLVLRGAYCLTIDRAVSWSGGLFTKAQKDSHMLWIQGFHVIFVVCWFAGIFYLPRILVYYAQSPDPETKAVLATMARKLYRFVTPFMVLAIALGLWRLSFQWEYYLSSGWMIAKLAGVVALVAYHFQTGVYVGRVCRGEDDRTHVFYRVFNEVPVLFLFAIVLLVYLRPALSG
;
A
#
# COMPACT_ATOMS: atom_id res chain seq x y z
N PHE A 1 -10.18 12.41 -10.89
CA PHE A 1 -9.44 11.24 -10.36
C PHE A 1 -9.79 9.95 -11.12
N SER A 2 -11.07 9.71 -11.41
CA SER A 2 -11.55 8.54 -12.17
C SER A 2 -10.99 8.48 -13.60
N ARG A 3 -10.81 9.62 -14.27
CA ARG A 3 -10.28 9.68 -15.65
C ARG A 3 -8.77 9.40 -15.73
N LEU A 4 -7.99 9.80 -14.72
CA LEU A 4 -6.54 9.54 -14.67
C LEU A 4 -6.24 8.06 -14.43
N LEU A 5 -7.02 7.41 -13.55
CA LEU A 5 -6.93 5.98 -13.27
C LEU A 5 -7.28 5.14 -14.51
N LEU A 6 -8.30 5.54 -15.27
CA LEU A 6 -8.69 4.89 -16.53
C LEU A 6 -7.64 5.08 -17.63
N LEU A 7 -6.94 6.23 -17.68
CA LEU A 7 -5.85 6.47 -18.62
C LEU A 7 -4.62 5.63 -18.31
N VAL A 8 -4.26 5.49 -17.01
CA VAL A 8 -3.15 4.64 -16.59
C VAL A 8 -3.45 3.17 -16.87
N LEU A 9 -4.68 2.71 -16.59
CA LEU A 9 -5.11 1.35 -16.90
C LEU A 9 -5.20 1.09 -18.40
N ARG A 10 -5.71 2.04 -19.21
CA ARG A 10 -5.72 1.94 -20.68
C ARG A 10 -4.32 1.97 -21.27
N GLY A 11 -3.42 2.80 -20.76
CA GLY A 11 -2.02 2.83 -21.19
C GLY A 11 -1.32 1.51 -20.92
N ALA A 12 -1.55 0.90 -19.75
CA ALA A 12 -1.03 -0.43 -19.41
C ALA A 12 -1.63 -1.53 -20.30
N TYR A 13 -2.93 -1.47 -20.62
CA TYR A 13 -3.60 -2.45 -21.49
C TYR A 13 -3.20 -2.31 -22.96
N CYS A 14 -3.06 -1.09 -23.49
CA CYS A 14 -2.71 -0.87 -24.89
C CYS A 14 -1.27 -1.33 -25.20
N LEU A 15 -0.34 -1.20 -24.25
CA LEU A 15 1.04 -1.68 -24.38
C LEU A 15 1.15 -3.22 -24.32
N THR A 16 0.14 -3.90 -23.77
CA THR A 16 0.14 -5.37 -23.65
C THR A 16 -0.42 -6.08 -24.88
N ILE A 17 -1.31 -5.44 -25.64
CA ILE A 17 -2.02 -6.08 -26.78
C ILE A 17 -1.29 -5.88 -28.12
N ASP A 18 -0.57 -4.77 -28.30
CA ASP A 18 0.00 -4.43 -29.62
C ASP A 18 1.34 -5.13 -29.96
N ARG A 19 1.87 -5.95 -29.04
CA ARG A 19 3.13 -6.70 -29.25
C ARG A 19 3.04 -8.21 -29.16
N ALA A 20 1.86 -8.76 -29.17
CA ALA A 20 1.68 -10.21 -29.25
C ALA A 20 1.93 -10.79 -30.65
N VAL A 21 2.22 -9.94 -31.65
CA VAL A 21 2.43 -10.36 -33.05
C VAL A 21 3.72 -9.73 -33.58
N SER A 22 4.86 -10.30 -33.25
CA SER A 22 6.03 -10.31 -34.14
C SER A 22 7.04 -11.37 -33.67
N TRP A 23 7.10 -12.46 -34.41
CA TRP A 23 8.10 -13.50 -34.35
C TRP A 23 9.43 -12.98 -34.90
N SER A 24 10.46 -12.84 -34.04
CA SER A 24 11.87 -13.15 -34.37
C SER A 24 12.81 -12.74 -33.23
N GLY A 25 13.59 -13.66 -32.69
CA GLY A 25 14.86 -13.44 -32.05
C GLY A 25 14.89 -13.51 -30.51
N GLY A 26 15.34 -14.61 -29.95
CA GLY A 26 15.43 -14.91 -28.51
C GLY A 26 16.31 -13.99 -27.63
N LEU A 27 16.98 -12.98 -28.21
CA LEU A 27 17.76 -11.96 -27.48
C LEU A 27 16.91 -10.72 -27.11
N PHE A 28 15.94 -10.37 -27.95
CA PHE A 28 15.03 -9.24 -27.69
C PHE A 28 14.03 -9.54 -26.58
N THR A 29 13.65 -10.79 -26.37
CA THR A 29 12.64 -11.18 -25.39
C THR A 29 13.10 -11.04 -23.94
N LYS A 30 14.39 -11.27 -23.65
CA LYS A 30 14.92 -11.19 -22.27
C LYS A 30 15.01 -9.74 -21.80
N ALA A 31 15.62 -8.85 -22.60
CA ALA A 31 15.72 -7.42 -22.26
C ALA A 31 14.36 -6.75 -22.15
N GLN A 32 13.40 -7.15 -22.96
CA GLN A 32 12.03 -6.62 -22.92
C GLN A 32 11.26 -7.14 -21.69
N LYS A 33 11.42 -8.40 -21.32
CA LYS A 33 10.84 -8.98 -20.11
C LYS A 33 11.39 -8.29 -18.85
N ASP A 34 12.69 -8.01 -18.83
CA ASP A 34 13.34 -7.33 -17.72
C ASP A 34 12.86 -5.88 -17.59
N SER A 35 12.65 -5.15 -18.69
CA SER A 35 12.12 -3.78 -18.67
C SER A 35 10.67 -3.73 -18.14
N HIS A 36 9.79 -4.64 -18.55
CA HIS A 36 8.42 -4.71 -18.02
C HIS A 36 8.40 -4.97 -16.52
N MET A 37 9.29 -5.85 -16.03
CA MET A 37 9.39 -6.15 -14.60
C MET A 37 9.84 -4.94 -13.78
N LEU A 38 10.74 -4.11 -14.32
CA LEU A 38 11.17 -2.88 -13.68
C LEU A 38 10.03 -1.86 -13.56
N TRP A 39 9.20 -1.71 -14.60
CA TRP A 39 8.03 -0.83 -14.54
C TRP A 39 7.00 -1.29 -13.50
N ILE A 40 6.67 -2.58 -13.46
CA ILE A 40 5.75 -3.15 -12.45
C ILE A 40 6.29 -2.90 -11.04
N GLN A 41 7.59 -3.11 -10.83
CA GLN A 41 8.24 -2.86 -9.55
C GLN A 41 8.23 -1.38 -9.18
N GLY A 42 8.49 -0.49 -10.15
CA GLY A 42 8.45 0.96 -9.95
C GLY A 42 7.06 1.45 -9.51
N PHE A 43 6.00 1.05 -10.23
CA PHE A 43 4.63 1.39 -9.86
C PHE A 43 4.21 0.78 -8.53
N HIS A 44 4.61 -0.46 -8.24
CA HIS A 44 4.36 -1.07 -6.94
C HIS A 44 4.96 -0.21 -5.81
N VAL A 45 6.21 0.23 -5.93
CA VAL A 45 6.86 1.09 -4.92
C VAL A 45 6.14 2.43 -4.79
N ILE A 46 5.76 3.07 -5.90
CA ILE A 46 5.01 4.34 -5.88
C ILE A 46 3.70 4.18 -5.10
N PHE A 47 2.92 3.13 -5.38
CA PHE A 47 1.66 2.91 -4.67
C PHE A 47 1.86 2.52 -3.20
N VAL A 48 2.92 1.81 -2.87
CA VAL A 48 3.31 1.55 -1.48
C VAL A 48 3.59 2.87 -0.75
N VAL A 49 4.37 3.79 -1.34
CA VAL A 49 4.67 5.10 -0.75
C VAL A 49 3.40 5.92 -0.54
N CYS A 50 2.51 6.00 -1.55
CA CYS A 50 1.23 6.70 -1.43
C CYS A 50 0.35 6.10 -0.33
N TRP A 51 0.31 4.77 -0.22
CA TRP A 51 -0.43 4.08 0.83
C TRP A 51 0.13 4.39 2.21
N PHE A 52 1.46 4.28 2.41
CA PHE A 52 2.10 4.60 3.69
C PHE A 52 1.92 6.06 4.09
N ALA A 53 2.02 7.01 3.17
CA ALA A 53 1.77 8.42 3.45
C ALA A 53 0.39 8.65 4.08
N GLY A 54 -0.65 7.99 3.55
CA GLY A 54 -1.99 8.09 4.10
C GLY A 54 -2.14 7.38 5.44
N ILE A 55 -1.59 6.17 5.59
CA ILE A 55 -1.65 5.41 6.85
C ILE A 55 -0.96 6.17 7.99
N PHE A 56 0.13 6.89 7.73
CA PHE A 56 0.81 7.69 8.75
C PHE A 56 0.03 8.95 9.14
N TYR A 57 -0.70 9.53 8.20
CA TYR A 57 -1.40 10.78 8.47
C TYR A 57 -2.78 10.57 9.10
N LEU A 58 -3.47 9.46 8.79
CA LEU A 58 -4.80 9.15 9.32
C LEU A 58 -4.86 9.15 10.85
N PRO A 59 -4.02 8.39 11.59
CA PRO A 59 -4.08 8.40 13.05
C PRO A 59 -3.77 9.77 13.66
N ARG A 60 -2.95 10.59 13.01
CA ARG A 60 -2.68 11.98 13.47
C ARG A 60 -3.94 12.83 13.42
N ILE A 61 -4.76 12.71 12.36
CA ILE A 61 -6.06 13.39 12.31
C ILE A 61 -6.94 12.92 13.47
N LEU A 62 -6.94 11.62 13.80
CA LEU A 62 -7.71 11.06 14.90
C LEU A 62 -7.21 11.55 16.28
N VAL A 63 -5.90 11.78 16.44
CA VAL A 63 -5.34 12.43 17.64
C VAL A 63 -5.92 13.81 17.82
N TYR A 64 -5.91 14.64 16.77
CA TYR A 64 -6.47 16.00 16.83
C TYR A 64 -7.98 15.98 17.08
N TYR A 65 -8.70 15.04 16.48
CA TYR A 65 -10.12 14.83 16.76
C TYR A 65 -10.38 14.55 18.25
N ALA A 66 -9.60 13.64 18.86
CA ALA A 66 -9.75 13.28 20.26
C ALA A 66 -9.35 14.42 21.23
N GLN A 67 -8.49 15.34 20.80
CA GLN A 67 -8.07 16.51 21.59
C GLN A 67 -9.00 17.72 21.46
N SER A 68 -9.76 17.81 20.38
CA SER A 68 -10.62 18.97 20.14
C SER A 68 -11.83 18.95 21.07
N PRO A 69 -12.11 20.04 21.80
CA PRO A 69 -13.35 20.20 22.57
C PRO A 69 -14.52 20.66 21.70
N ASP A 70 -14.23 21.30 20.56
CA ASP A 70 -15.19 21.97 19.71
C ASP A 70 -15.88 21.01 18.73
N PRO A 71 -17.23 20.94 18.68
CA PRO A 71 -18.00 20.08 17.79
C PRO A 71 -17.79 20.38 16.30
N GLU A 72 -17.63 21.65 15.92
CA GLU A 72 -17.42 22.04 14.51
C GLU A 72 -16.07 21.55 14.01
N THR A 73 -15.02 21.75 14.81
CA THR A 73 -13.68 21.24 14.52
C THR A 73 -13.68 19.72 14.42
N LYS A 74 -14.38 19.00 15.29
CA LYS A 74 -14.55 17.55 15.21
C LYS A 74 -15.21 17.12 13.91
N ALA A 75 -16.26 17.79 13.47
CA ALA A 75 -16.95 17.48 12.22
C ALA A 75 -16.04 17.65 10.99
N VAL A 76 -15.20 18.69 10.96
CA VAL A 76 -14.21 18.94 9.92
C VAL A 76 -13.15 17.83 9.91
N LEU A 77 -12.58 17.49 11.07
CA LEU A 77 -11.55 16.44 11.18
C LEU A 77 -12.09 15.06 10.81
N ALA A 78 -13.31 14.72 11.19
CA ALA A 78 -13.98 13.49 10.79
C ALA A 78 -14.16 13.40 9.27
N THR A 79 -14.53 14.53 8.65
CA THR A 79 -14.68 14.61 7.18
C THR A 79 -13.34 14.46 6.49
N MET A 80 -12.28 15.08 6.98
CA MET A 80 -10.92 14.94 6.47
C MET A 80 -10.43 13.50 6.56
N ALA A 81 -10.60 12.86 7.72
CA ALA A 81 -10.20 11.46 7.93
C ALA A 81 -10.93 10.52 6.96
N ARG A 82 -12.24 10.70 6.77
CA ARG A 82 -13.03 9.91 5.81
C ARG A 82 -12.56 10.07 4.38
N LYS A 83 -12.34 11.32 3.94
CA LYS A 83 -11.86 11.61 2.58
C LYS A 83 -10.48 11.01 2.34
N LEU A 84 -9.57 11.16 3.30
CA LEU A 84 -8.22 10.60 3.21
C LEU A 84 -8.25 9.07 3.18
N TYR A 85 -9.02 8.41 4.05
CA TYR A 85 -9.16 6.96 4.05
C TYR A 85 -9.63 6.42 2.68
N ARG A 86 -10.67 7.05 2.10
CA ARG A 86 -11.18 6.68 0.77
C ARG A 86 -10.16 6.94 -0.34
N PHE A 87 -9.34 7.97 -0.20
CA PHE A 87 -8.29 8.29 -1.16
C PHE A 87 -7.14 7.28 -1.12
N VAL A 88 -6.78 6.79 0.07
CA VAL A 88 -5.63 5.91 0.29
C VAL A 88 -5.96 4.45 -0.02
N THR A 89 -7.19 4.01 0.20
CA THR A 89 -7.62 2.61 -0.02
C THR A 89 -7.33 2.09 -1.44
N PRO A 90 -7.57 2.82 -2.52
CA PRO A 90 -7.17 2.39 -3.87
C PRO A 90 -5.68 2.14 -4.03
N PHE A 91 -4.83 2.94 -3.40
CA PHE A 91 -3.37 2.74 -3.46
C PHE A 91 -2.93 1.47 -2.75
N MET A 92 -3.57 1.12 -1.63
CA MET A 92 -3.38 -0.18 -0.98
C MET A 92 -3.71 -1.33 -1.94
N VAL A 93 -4.88 -1.28 -2.58
CA VAL A 93 -5.32 -2.34 -3.51
C VAL A 93 -4.36 -2.47 -4.68
N LEU A 94 -3.94 -1.36 -5.30
CA LEU A 94 -3.00 -1.36 -6.41
C LEU A 94 -1.61 -1.85 -6.00
N ALA A 95 -1.12 -1.45 -4.82
CA ALA A 95 0.15 -1.94 -4.28
C ALA A 95 0.13 -3.45 -4.09
N ILE A 96 -0.95 -3.99 -3.50
CA ILE A 96 -1.09 -5.44 -3.30
C ILE A 96 -1.21 -6.16 -4.64
N ALA A 97 -2.04 -5.68 -5.56
CA ALA A 97 -2.24 -6.30 -6.87
C ALA A 97 -0.94 -6.39 -7.67
N LEU A 98 -0.15 -5.32 -7.73
CA LEU A 98 1.14 -5.31 -8.41
C LEU A 98 2.18 -6.17 -7.68
N GLY A 99 2.14 -6.21 -6.35
CA GLY A 99 3.00 -7.07 -5.55
C GLY A 99 2.73 -8.56 -5.80
N LEU A 100 1.46 -8.96 -5.85
CA LEU A 100 1.05 -10.33 -6.17
C LEU A 100 1.36 -10.68 -7.63
N TRP A 101 1.13 -9.75 -8.55
CA TRP A 101 1.52 -9.94 -9.95
C TRP A 101 3.03 -10.19 -10.07
N ARG A 102 3.85 -9.40 -9.39
CA ARG A 102 5.30 -9.60 -9.35
C ARG A 102 5.68 -10.97 -8.77
N LEU A 103 4.97 -11.40 -7.73
CA LEU A 103 5.18 -12.69 -7.07
C LEU A 103 4.88 -13.87 -8.02
N SER A 104 3.84 -13.77 -8.85
CA SER A 104 3.39 -14.85 -9.74
C SER A 104 4.42 -15.28 -10.79
N PHE A 105 5.42 -14.42 -11.12
CA PHE A 105 6.47 -14.76 -12.10
C PHE A 105 7.56 -15.68 -11.56
N GLN A 106 7.77 -15.74 -10.23
CA GLN A 106 8.82 -16.54 -9.57
C GLN A 106 8.30 -17.13 -8.26
N TRP A 107 7.09 -17.60 -8.27
CA TRP A 107 6.36 -18.10 -7.14
C TRP A 107 7.10 -19.17 -6.32
N GLU A 108 7.67 -20.21 -6.96
CA GLU A 108 8.39 -21.29 -6.27
C GLU A 108 9.62 -20.75 -5.51
N TYR A 109 10.40 -19.89 -6.14
CA TYR A 109 11.58 -19.27 -5.52
C TYR A 109 11.20 -18.39 -4.33
N TYR A 110 10.16 -17.59 -4.46
CA TYR A 110 9.79 -16.65 -3.39
C TYR A 110 9.14 -17.33 -2.20
N LEU A 111 8.34 -18.37 -2.38
CA LEU A 111 7.70 -19.09 -1.29
C LEU A 111 8.65 -20.04 -0.53
N SER A 112 9.74 -20.48 -1.14
CA SER A 112 10.79 -21.22 -0.44
C SER A 112 11.68 -20.33 0.42
N SER A 113 11.59 -19.00 0.24
CA SER A 113 12.45 -18.03 0.93
C SER A 113 11.81 -17.52 2.21
N GLY A 114 12.40 -17.77 3.38
CA GLY A 114 11.89 -17.33 4.68
C GLY A 114 11.66 -15.82 4.80
N TRP A 115 12.53 -15.00 4.19
CA TRP A 115 12.38 -13.55 4.17
C TRP A 115 11.11 -13.09 3.44
N MET A 116 10.70 -13.81 2.39
CA MET A 116 9.47 -13.47 1.66
C MET A 116 8.22 -13.82 2.46
N ILE A 117 8.23 -14.95 3.16
CA ILE A 117 7.13 -15.34 4.06
C ILE A 117 6.97 -14.28 5.18
N ALA A 118 8.06 -13.85 5.80
CA ALA A 118 8.04 -12.79 6.80
C ALA A 118 7.51 -11.46 6.24
N LYS A 119 7.92 -11.08 5.01
CA LYS A 119 7.40 -9.91 4.32
C LYS A 119 5.89 -10.01 4.08
N LEU A 120 5.41 -11.14 3.58
CA LEU A 120 3.97 -11.34 3.30
C LEU A 120 3.15 -11.27 4.61
N ALA A 121 3.64 -11.87 5.69
CA ALA A 121 3.01 -11.75 7.01
C ALA A 121 2.93 -10.28 7.48
N GLY A 122 4.01 -9.50 7.30
CA GLY A 122 4.02 -8.06 7.58
C GLY A 122 3.01 -7.27 6.73
N VAL A 123 2.88 -7.62 5.44
CA VAL A 123 1.88 -6.99 4.55
C VAL A 123 0.46 -7.31 5.00
N VAL A 124 0.18 -8.57 5.37
CA VAL A 124 -1.15 -8.96 5.90
C VAL A 124 -1.48 -8.19 7.18
N ALA A 125 -0.51 -8.04 8.09
CA ALA A 125 -0.69 -7.24 9.30
C ALA A 125 -0.95 -5.76 9.00
N LEU A 126 -0.26 -5.17 7.99
CA LEU A 126 -0.53 -3.81 7.53
C LEU A 126 -1.92 -3.63 6.90
N VAL A 127 -2.39 -4.61 6.16
CA VAL A 127 -3.76 -4.62 5.61
C VAL A 127 -4.78 -4.67 6.74
N ALA A 128 -4.58 -5.53 7.73
CA ALA A 128 -5.42 -5.59 8.92
C ALA A 128 -5.43 -4.24 9.66
N TYR A 129 -4.26 -3.62 9.83
CA TYR A 129 -4.12 -2.28 10.39
C TYR A 129 -4.90 -1.22 9.59
N HIS A 130 -4.82 -1.26 8.24
CA HIS A 130 -5.56 -0.34 7.38
C HIS A 130 -7.08 -0.46 7.58
N PHE A 131 -7.61 -1.67 7.60
CA PHE A 131 -9.04 -1.89 7.88
C PHE A 131 -9.42 -1.48 9.30
N GLN A 132 -8.59 -1.75 10.29
CA GLN A 132 -8.80 -1.30 11.67
C GLN A 132 -8.86 0.22 11.76
N THR A 133 -7.98 0.93 11.05
CA THR A 133 -8.02 2.39 10.91
C THR A 133 -9.34 2.85 10.29
N GLY A 134 -9.84 2.13 9.28
CA GLY A 134 -11.14 2.39 8.67
C GLY A 134 -12.31 2.27 9.65
N VAL A 135 -12.26 1.27 10.54
CA VAL A 135 -13.27 1.13 11.62
C VAL A 135 -13.25 2.33 12.57
N TYR A 136 -12.06 2.83 12.94
CA TYR A 136 -11.93 4.01 13.80
C TYR A 136 -12.42 5.27 13.10
N VAL A 137 -12.06 5.48 11.84
CA VAL A 137 -12.60 6.58 11.03
C VAL A 137 -14.13 6.49 10.95
N GLY A 138 -14.71 5.30 10.79
CA GLY A 138 -16.15 5.10 10.79
C GLY A 138 -16.83 5.51 12.12
N ARG A 139 -16.24 5.13 13.27
CA ARG A 139 -16.73 5.50 14.62
C ARG A 139 -16.67 7.00 14.84
N VAL A 140 -15.54 7.62 14.51
CA VAL A 140 -15.35 9.08 14.59
C VAL A 140 -16.38 9.82 13.76
N CYS A 141 -16.70 9.32 12.55
CA CYS A 141 -17.72 9.92 11.69
C CYS A 141 -19.15 9.80 12.22
N ARG A 142 -19.41 8.83 13.10
CA ARG A 142 -20.71 8.68 13.78
C ARG A 142 -20.76 9.36 15.14
N GLY A 143 -19.64 9.94 15.61
CA GLY A 143 -19.53 10.51 16.95
C GLY A 143 -19.52 9.47 18.07
N GLU A 144 -19.24 8.19 17.76
CA GLU A 144 -19.25 7.05 18.68
C GLU A 144 -17.86 6.71 19.24
N ASP A 145 -16.88 7.60 19.05
CA ASP A 145 -15.50 7.30 19.42
C ASP A 145 -15.13 7.93 20.75
N ASP A 146 -14.89 7.10 21.76
CA ASP A 146 -14.52 7.49 23.13
C ASP A 146 -13.01 7.31 23.42
N ARG A 147 -12.20 7.05 22.41
CA ARG A 147 -10.78 6.78 22.59
C ARG A 147 -10.00 8.03 22.90
N THR A 148 -8.99 7.85 23.76
CA THR A 148 -8.10 8.95 24.14
C THR A 148 -7.11 9.28 23.02
N HIS A 149 -6.64 10.52 23.00
CA HIS A 149 -5.59 10.95 22.09
C HIS A 149 -4.28 10.13 22.26
N VAL A 150 -4.01 9.63 23.47
CA VAL A 150 -2.83 8.78 23.76
C VAL A 150 -2.92 7.46 23.00
N PHE A 151 -4.11 6.85 22.94
CA PHE A 151 -4.33 5.62 22.16
C PHE A 151 -3.96 5.83 20.70
N TYR A 152 -4.41 6.91 20.07
CA TYR A 152 -4.10 7.19 18.66
C TYR A 152 -2.64 7.54 18.41
N ARG A 153 -1.93 8.13 19.40
CA ARG A 153 -0.47 8.33 19.30
C ARG A 153 0.26 7.01 19.26
N VAL A 154 -0.01 6.09 20.18
CA VAL A 154 0.61 4.75 20.19
C VAL A 154 0.23 3.97 18.93
N PHE A 155 -1.03 4.05 18.52
CA PHE A 155 -1.51 3.40 17.29
C PHE A 155 -0.77 3.90 16.03
N ASN A 156 -0.36 5.18 16.00
CA ASN A 156 0.40 5.77 14.89
C ASN A 156 1.82 5.20 14.74
N GLU A 157 2.41 4.64 15.81
CA GLU A 157 3.76 4.07 15.74
C GLU A 157 3.79 2.69 15.04
N VAL A 158 2.65 1.99 15.03
CA VAL A 158 2.56 0.63 14.47
C VAL A 158 2.99 0.57 13.00
N PRO A 159 2.48 1.40 12.06
CA PRO A 159 2.90 1.32 10.66
C PRO A 159 4.36 1.71 10.45
N VAL A 160 4.95 2.53 11.33
CA VAL A 160 6.37 2.88 11.28
C VAL A 160 7.22 1.63 11.51
N LEU A 161 6.91 0.84 12.54
CA LEU A 161 7.63 -0.40 12.84
C LEU A 161 7.53 -1.40 11.67
N PHE A 162 6.33 -1.56 11.08
CA PHE A 162 6.15 -2.41 9.90
C PHE A 162 6.93 -1.92 8.68
N LEU A 163 6.99 -0.60 8.45
CA LEU A 163 7.78 -0.04 7.36
C LEU A 163 9.26 -0.42 7.51
N PHE A 164 9.84 -0.16 8.68
CA PHE A 164 11.24 -0.51 8.96
C PHE A 164 11.47 -2.01 8.78
N ALA A 165 10.62 -2.85 9.38
CA ALA A 165 10.76 -4.30 9.28
C ALA A 165 10.71 -4.80 7.83
N ILE A 166 9.73 -4.36 7.03
CA ILE A 166 9.56 -4.79 5.63
C ILE A 166 10.71 -4.28 4.75
N VAL A 167 11.14 -3.01 4.92
CA VAL A 167 12.24 -2.44 4.13
C VAL A 167 13.54 -3.17 4.44
N LEU A 168 13.85 -3.39 5.73
CA LEU A 168 15.05 -4.12 6.14
C LEU A 168 15.05 -5.57 5.63
N LEU A 169 13.92 -6.28 5.71
CA LEU A 169 13.78 -7.64 5.17
C LEU A 169 14.08 -7.68 3.65
N VAL A 170 13.59 -6.70 2.90
CA VAL A 170 13.82 -6.63 1.45
C VAL A 170 15.27 -6.28 1.14
N TYR A 171 15.89 -5.39 1.92
CA TYR A 171 17.27 -4.95 1.70
C TYR A 171 18.29 -6.01 2.12
N LEU A 172 18.06 -6.69 3.24
CA LEU A 172 18.96 -7.71 3.80
C LEU A 172 18.76 -9.11 3.19
N ARG A 173 17.82 -9.27 2.23
CA ARG A 173 17.54 -10.57 1.60
C ARG A 173 18.75 -11.37 1.14
N PRO A 174 19.86 -10.78 0.62
CA PRO A 174 21.05 -11.55 0.22
C PRO A 174 21.77 -12.20 1.40
N ALA A 175 21.73 -11.57 2.58
CA ALA A 175 22.34 -12.10 3.79
C ALA A 175 21.48 -13.15 4.51
N LEU A 176 20.16 -13.20 4.21
CA LEU A 176 19.19 -14.11 4.83
C LEU A 176 18.91 -15.37 3.98
N SER A 177 19.45 -15.43 2.77
CA SER A 177 19.30 -16.54 1.82
C SER A 177 20.54 -17.42 1.69
N GLY A 178 21.56 -17.19 2.53
CA GLY A 178 22.79 -17.99 2.63
C GLY A 178 22.62 -19.31 3.34
#